data_99eb9a6c491ddd4655d840f75b085f48
#
_entry.id   99eb9a6c491ddd4655d840f75b085f48
#
_cell.length_a   1.000
_cell.length_b   1.000
_cell.length_c   1.000
_cell.angle_alpha   90.00
_cell.angle_beta   90.00
_cell.angle_gamma   90.00
#
_symmetry.space_group_name_H-M   'P 1'
#
loop_
_entity.id
_entity.type
_entity.pdbx_description
1 polymer ?
#
loop_
_entity_poly.entity_id
_entity_poly.type
_entity_poly.pdbx_seq_one_letter_code
_entity_poly.pdbx_strand_id
1 'polypeptide(L)'
;MKKENTEMKGKLGYLQVILMIGCIPLTVAIMAITIYSAGKMKSELIDSTYLRLKTCTTSVEQYFTWDIREDILERDEISYQFIDSLKAADIEQTLFIGDERFISSIIDEKGKRNEGTKAEPEIWEQVKAGNDYKASGVEIQGEKYYVYYSPVYSDDGEILGMAFSGERQSTVDNSVAGTLMNLFIISGVLLVLCVGIM
;
A
#
# COMPACT_ATOMS: atom_id res chain seq x y z
N MET A 1 10.44 -5.05 -66.38
CA MET A 1 10.66 -5.95 -65.21
C MET A 1 11.89 -5.59 -64.38
N LYS A 2 13.13 -5.43 -64.92
CA LYS A 2 14.34 -5.17 -64.09
C LYS A 2 14.36 -3.75 -63.49
N LYS A 3 13.81 -2.74 -64.15
CA LYS A 3 13.73 -1.34 -63.73
C LYS A 3 12.67 -1.13 -62.61
N GLU A 4 11.51 -1.80 -62.73
CA GLU A 4 10.43 -1.78 -61.72
C GLU A 4 10.85 -2.40 -60.41
N ASN A 5 11.61 -3.51 -60.45
CA ASN A 5 12.13 -4.16 -59.24
C ASN A 5 13.18 -3.29 -58.51
N THR A 6 13.92 -2.43 -59.24
CA THR A 6 14.91 -1.53 -58.63
C THR A 6 14.23 -0.32 -57.97
N GLU A 7 13.17 0.22 -58.57
CA GLU A 7 12.37 1.31 -58.01
C GLU A 7 11.58 0.85 -56.77
N MET A 8 10.99 -0.38 -56.79
CA MET A 8 10.32 -0.94 -55.63
C MET A 8 11.28 -1.18 -54.43
N LYS A 9 12.49 -1.69 -54.72
CA LYS A 9 13.52 -1.87 -53.67
C LYS A 9 14.00 -0.52 -53.11
N GLY A 10 14.12 0.53 -53.93
CA GLY A 10 14.46 1.87 -53.47
C GLY A 10 13.37 2.49 -52.60
N LYS A 11 12.10 2.35 -52.98
CA LYS A 11 10.94 2.84 -52.20
C LYS A 11 10.82 2.09 -50.89
N LEU A 12 11.05 0.76 -50.87
CA LEU A 12 11.03 -0.05 -49.64
C LEU A 12 12.16 0.36 -48.69
N GLY A 13 13.36 0.65 -49.19
CA GLY A 13 14.47 1.16 -48.40
C GLY A 13 14.22 2.54 -47.79
N TYR A 14 13.57 3.43 -48.54
CA TYR A 14 13.19 4.78 -48.05
C TYR A 14 12.13 4.69 -46.96
N LEU A 15 11.12 3.82 -47.11
CA LEU A 15 10.08 3.58 -46.11
C LEU A 15 10.68 3.02 -44.82
N GLN A 16 11.63 2.09 -44.92
CA GLN A 16 12.34 1.52 -43.76
C GLN A 16 13.16 2.58 -43.00
N VAL A 17 13.84 3.49 -43.71
CA VAL A 17 14.61 4.56 -43.08
C VAL A 17 13.68 5.55 -42.35
N ILE A 18 12.55 5.94 -42.96
CA ILE A 18 11.56 6.82 -42.31
C ILE A 18 10.96 6.15 -41.06
N LEU A 19 10.63 4.86 -41.15
CA LEU A 19 10.17 4.05 -40.01
C LEU A 19 11.19 4.02 -38.87
N MET A 20 12.47 3.81 -39.21
CA MET A 20 13.52 3.79 -38.18
C MET A 20 13.72 5.14 -37.49
N ILE A 21 13.71 6.23 -38.27
CA ILE A 21 13.93 7.59 -37.75
C ILE A 21 12.74 8.07 -36.90
N GLY A 22 11.51 7.68 -37.25
CA GLY A 22 10.30 8.11 -36.53
C GLY A 22 9.94 7.20 -35.39
N CYS A 23 9.92 5.88 -35.59
CA CYS A 23 9.40 4.92 -34.58
C CYS A 23 10.38 4.65 -33.45
N ILE A 24 11.69 4.55 -33.71
CA ILE A 24 12.66 4.23 -32.66
C ILE A 24 12.70 5.30 -31.56
N PRO A 25 12.84 6.60 -31.84
CA PRO A 25 12.80 7.61 -30.78
C PRO A 25 11.47 7.65 -30.04
N LEU A 26 10.35 7.43 -30.72
CA LEU A 26 9.02 7.40 -30.11
C LEU A 26 8.87 6.22 -29.16
N THR A 27 9.29 5.03 -29.57
CA THR A 27 9.24 3.83 -28.72
C THR A 27 10.12 3.98 -27.47
N VAL A 28 11.32 4.53 -27.64
CA VAL A 28 12.24 4.81 -26.52
C VAL A 28 11.61 5.82 -25.55
N ALA A 29 10.99 6.89 -26.08
CA ALA A 29 10.33 7.89 -25.26
C ALA A 29 9.15 7.29 -24.47
N ILE A 30 8.28 6.51 -25.13
CA ILE A 30 7.15 5.84 -24.47
C ILE A 30 7.66 4.91 -23.37
N MET A 31 8.67 4.08 -23.64
CA MET A 31 9.25 3.19 -22.62
C MET A 31 9.83 3.96 -21.42
N ALA A 32 10.59 5.02 -21.68
CA ALA A 32 11.16 5.83 -20.61
C ALA A 32 10.08 6.48 -19.73
N ILE A 33 9.04 7.05 -20.34
CA ILE A 33 7.91 7.65 -19.63
C ILE A 33 7.16 6.57 -18.83
N THR A 34 6.92 5.39 -19.41
CA THR A 34 6.23 4.29 -18.73
C THR A 34 6.99 3.82 -17.50
N ILE A 35 8.30 3.61 -17.61
CA ILE A 35 9.14 3.19 -16.48
C ILE A 35 9.16 4.24 -15.37
N TYR A 36 9.34 5.52 -15.74
CA TYR A 36 9.31 6.63 -14.79
C TYR A 36 7.96 6.73 -14.07
N SER A 37 6.86 6.69 -14.83
CA SER A 37 5.49 6.76 -14.29
C SER A 37 5.18 5.57 -13.39
N ALA A 38 5.64 4.36 -13.75
CA ALA A 38 5.47 3.17 -12.93
C ALA A 38 6.15 3.30 -11.57
N GLY A 39 7.39 3.79 -11.55
CA GLY A 39 8.13 4.01 -10.29
C GLY A 39 7.45 5.03 -9.40
N LYS A 40 7.02 6.16 -9.98
CA LYS A 40 6.31 7.22 -9.24
C LYS A 40 4.95 6.73 -8.71
N MET A 41 4.17 6.05 -9.53
CA MET A 41 2.87 5.50 -9.14
C MET A 41 3.00 4.49 -8.00
N LYS A 42 4.02 3.61 -8.03
CA LYS A 42 4.27 2.67 -6.93
C LYS A 42 4.50 3.42 -5.61
N SER A 43 5.33 4.45 -5.61
CA SER A 43 5.59 5.26 -4.41
C SER A 43 4.31 5.93 -3.90
N GLU A 44 3.54 6.57 -4.79
CA GLU A 44 2.29 7.25 -4.43
C GLU A 44 1.23 6.28 -3.87
N LEU A 45 1.14 5.06 -4.40
CA LEU A 45 0.21 4.04 -3.89
C LEU A 45 0.60 3.59 -2.47
N ILE A 46 1.90 3.38 -2.22
CA ILE A 46 2.38 3.02 -0.88
C ILE A 46 2.17 4.19 0.11
N ASP A 47 2.45 5.42 -0.29
CA ASP A 47 2.22 6.60 0.54
C ASP A 47 0.74 6.80 0.84
N SER A 48 -0.14 6.54 -0.13
CA SER A 48 -1.60 6.53 0.06
C SER A 48 -2.04 5.45 1.05
N THR A 49 -1.40 4.26 1.03
CA THR A 49 -1.66 3.20 2.02
C THR A 49 -1.32 3.68 3.42
N TYR A 50 -0.14 4.27 3.63
CA TYR A 50 0.21 4.81 4.95
C TYR A 50 -0.70 5.94 5.41
N LEU A 51 -1.15 6.82 4.51
CA LEU A 51 -2.10 7.88 4.86
C LEU A 51 -3.45 7.29 5.30
N ARG A 52 -3.93 6.26 4.60
CA ARG A 52 -5.14 5.54 4.96
C ARG A 52 -5.00 4.85 6.32
N LEU A 53 -3.90 4.12 6.54
CA LEU A 53 -3.61 3.48 7.82
C LEU A 53 -3.52 4.50 8.97
N LYS A 54 -2.87 5.64 8.76
CA LYS A 54 -2.84 6.74 9.74
C LYS A 54 -4.25 7.19 10.11
N THR A 55 -5.12 7.41 9.13
CA THR A 55 -6.50 7.83 9.38
C THR A 55 -7.27 6.77 10.18
N CYS A 56 -7.10 5.49 9.85
CA CYS A 56 -7.73 4.39 10.58
C CYS A 56 -7.19 4.28 12.01
N THR A 57 -5.88 4.47 12.20
CA THR A 57 -5.25 4.48 13.54
C THR A 57 -5.77 5.61 14.40
N THR A 58 -5.92 6.81 13.83
CA THR A 58 -6.54 7.95 14.54
C THR A 58 -7.97 7.65 14.97
N SER A 59 -8.73 6.89 14.18
CA SER A 59 -10.10 6.48 14.55
C SER A 59 -10.09 5.54 15.76
N VAL A 60 -9.14 4.60 15.84
CA VAL A 60 -8.96 3.73 17.00
C VAL A 60 -8.59 4.54 18.24
N GLU A 61 -7.63 5.44 18.11
CA GLU A 61 -7.23 6.36 19.19
C GLU A 61 -8.43 7.14 19.72
N GLN A 62 -9.18 7.81 18.86
CA GLN A 62 -10.31 8.64 19.24
C GLN A 62 -11.44 7.85 19.90
N TYR A 63 -11.74 6.63 19.38
CA TYR A 63 -12.80 5.79 19.92
C TYR A 63 -12.47 5.34 21.36
N PHE A 64 -11.26 4.83 21.57
CA PHE A 64 -10.88 4.24 22.85
C PHE A 64 -10.32 5.24 23.86
N THR A 65 -9.90 6.44 23.45
CA THR A 65 -9.41 7.45 24.41
C THR A 65 -10.48 7.83 25.41
N TRP A 66 -11.75 7.93 24.98
CA TRP A 66 -12.86 8.23 25.88
C TRP A 66 -13.07 7.13 26.93
N ASP A 67 -13.08 5.85 26.51
CA ASP A 67 -13.24 4.69 27.39
C ASP A 67 -12.11 4.60 28.42
N ILE A 68 -10.88 4.89 28.01
CA ILE A 68 -9.70 4.90 28.89
C ILE A 68 -9.82 6.01 29.93
N ARG A 69 -10.31 7.20 29.57
CA ARG A 69 -10.49 8.34 30.47
C ARG A 69 -11.53 8.09 31.53
N GLU A 70 -12.60 7.40 31.17
CA GLU A 70 -13.71 7.08 32.07
C GLU A 70 -13.48 5.77 32.86
N ASP A 71 -12.32 5.12 32.74
CA ASP A 71 -12.01 3.82 33.32
C ASP A 71 -13.02 2.71 32.92
N ILE A 72 -13.69 2.87 31.77
CA ILE A 72 -14.74 1.97 31.29
C ILE A 72 -14.18 0.91 30.31
N LEU A 73 -12.89 0.94 30.03
CA LEU A 73 -12.27 0.13 29.00
C LEU A 73 -12.64 -1.36 29.14
N GLU A 74 -13.58 -1.79 28.35
CA GLU A 74 -14.12 -3.14 28.33
C GLU A 74 -13.93 -3.82 26.98
N ARG A 75 -13.87 -5.15 27.00
CA ARG A 75 -13.92 -5.98 25.77
C ARG A 75 -15.35 -6.41 25.53
N ASP A 76 -16.21 -5.46 25.24
CA ASP A 76 -17.63 -5.71 24.95
C ASP A 76 -17.88 -5.96 23.46
N GLU A 77 -19.11 -6.32 23.11
CA GLU A 77 -19.51 -6.58 21.73
C GLU A 77 -19.38 -5.34 20.85
N ILE A 78 -19.65 -4.14 21.36
CA ILE A 78 -19.57 -2.88 20.63
C ILE A 78 -18.13 -2.56 20.28
N SER A 79 -17.21 -2.72 21.22
CA SER A 79 -15.78 -2.54 21.02
C SER A 79 -15.22 -3.51 19.97
N TYR A 80 -15.69 -4.77 19.96
CA TYR A 80 -15.31 -5.72 18.92
C TYR A 80 -15.94 -5.39 17.56
N GLN A 81 -17.17 -4.92 17.50
CA GLN A 81 -17.78 -4.46 16.25
C GLN A 81 -17.03 -3.27 15.67
N PHE A 82 -16.59 -2.33 16.52
CA PHE A 82 -15.79 -1.20 16.08
C PHE A 82 -14.45 -1.66 15.51
N ILE A 83 -13.67 -2.46 16.26
CA ILE A 83 -12.33 -2.89 15.84
C ILE A 83 -12.38 -3.79 14.59
N ASP A 84 -13.47 -4.49 14.34
CA ASP A 84 -13.66 -5.34 13.17
C ASP A 84 -14.26 -4.58 11.96
N SER A 85 -14.66 -3.32 12.13
CA SER A 85 -15.42 -2.56 11.13
C SER A 85 -14.69 -2.41 9.79
N LEU A 86 -13.36 -2.40 9.79
CA LEU A 86 -12.55 -2.22 8.58
C LEU A 86 -12.00 -3.53 8.01
N LYS A 87 -12.36 -4.69 8.56
CA LYS A 87 -11.94 -6.00 8.01
C LYS A 87 -12.39 -6.22 6.57
N ALA A 88 -13.56 -5.70 6.20
CA ALA A 88 -14.06 -5.77 4.82
C ALA A 88 -13.18 -4.98 3.82
N ALA A 89 -12.36 -4.07 4.32
CA ALA A 89 -11.37 -3.30 3.54
C ALA A 89 -9.93 -3.86 3.70
N ASP A 90 -9.78 -5.09 4.22
CA ASP A 90 -8.50 -5.74 4.53
C ASP A 90 -7.62 -4.95 5.51
N ILE A 91 -8.22 -4.09 6.35
CA ILE A 91 -7.53 -3.31 7.37
C ILE A 91 -7.78 -3.94 8.73
N GLU A 92 -6.69 -4.32 9.40
CA GLU A 92 -6.70 -4.79 10.77
C GLU A 92 -6.46 -3.64 11.73
N GLN A 93 -7.13 -3.67 12.88
CA GLN A 93 -7.02 -2.65 13.93
C GLN A 93 -6.73 -3.29 15.27
N THR A 94 -5.98 -2.57 16.11
CA THR A 94 -5.66 -3.02 17.48
C THR A 94 -5.47 -1.81 18.38
N LEU A 95 -6.01 -1.89 19.61
CA LEU A 95 -5.62 -1.03 20.70
C LEU A 95 -4.65 -1.79 21.63
N PHE A 96 -3.59 -1.14 22.03
CA PHE A 96 -2.63 -1.59 23.01
C PHE A 96 -2.74 -0.77 24.29
N ILE A 97 -2.53 -1.45 25.44
CA ILE A 97 -2.25 -0.80 26.70
C ILE A 97 -0.77 -1.04 27.00
N GLY A 98 -0.01 0.05 27.06
CA GLY A 98 1.45 -0.08 27.00
C GLY A 98 1.86 -0.76 25.70
N ASP A 99 2.62 -1.84 25.78
CA ASP A 99 3.08 -2.68 24.68
C ASP A 99 2.20 -3.92 24.42
N GLU A 100 1.18 -4.17 25.26
CA GLU A 100 0.33 -5.37 25.17
C GLU A 100 -0.96 -5.12 24.39
N ARG A 101 -1.29 -6.02 23.44
CA ARG A 101 -2.54 -5.96 22.66
C ARG A 101 -3.73 -6.21 23.56
N PHE A 102 -4.50 -5.17 23.82
CA PHE A 102 -5.71 -5.23 24.63
C PHE A 102 -6.90 -5.76 23.86
N ILE A 103 -7.23 -5.14 22.71
CA ILE A 103 -8.29 -5.59 21.80
C ILE A 103 -7.76 -5.56 20.37
N SER A 104 -8.03 -6.62 19.60
CA SER A 104 -7.48 -6.77 18.25
C SER A 104 -8.48 -7.41 17.29
N SER A 105 -8.53 -6.90 16.06
CA SER A 105 -9.25 -7.53 14.96
C SER A 105 -8.51 -8.74 14.40
N ILE A 106 -7.19 -8.82 14.58
CA ILE A 106 -6.36 -9.90 14.03
C ILE A 106 -6.70 -11.21 14.72
N ILE A 107 -7.03 -12.22 13.92
CA ILE A 107 -7.36 -13.58 14.38
C ILE A 107 -6.42 -14.60 13.76
N ASP A 108 -6.06 -15.63 14.51
CA ASP A 108 -5.27 -16.75 14.02
C ASP A 108 -6.13 -17.76 13.21
N GLU A 109 -5.48 -18.79 12.67
CA GLU A 109 -6.14 -19.86 11.92
C GLU A 109 -7.18 -20.65 12.74
N LYS A 110 -7.14 -20.57 14.07
CA LYS A 110 -8.07 -21.22 14.99
C LYS A 110 -9.22 -20.29 15.40
N GLY A 111 -9.26 -19.06 14.87
CA GLY A 111 -10.27 -18.06 15.20
C GLY A 111 -10.01 -17.33 16.53
N LYS A 112 -8.82 -17.49 17.14
CA LYS A 112 -8.45 -16.78 18.37
C LYS A 112 -7.87 -15.41 18.03
N ARG A 113 -8.33 -14.37 18.72
CA ARG A 113 -7.79 -13.00 18.58
C ARG A 113 -6.36 -12.91 19.12
N ASN A 114 -5.54 -12.09 18.47
CA ASN A 114 -4.14 -11.86 18.85
C ASN A 114 -4.02 -10.89 20.04
N GLU A 115 -4.73 -11.19 21.12
CA GLU A 115 -4.76 -10.39 22.34
C GLU A 115 -3.82 -10.96 23.41
N GLY A 116 -3.35 -10.10 24.34
CA GLY A 116 -2.38 -10.46 25.36
C GLY A 116 -0.96 -10.70 24.84
N THR A 117 -0.70 -10.45 23.55
CA THR A 117 0.64 -10.51 22.98
C THR A 117 1.26 -9.12 22.95
N LYS A 118 2.59 -9.06 22.90
CA LYS A 118 3.31 -7.79 22.89
C LYS A 118 3.69 -7.36 21.48
N ALA A 119 3.80 -6.05 21.30
CA ALA A 119 4.46 -5.47 20.13
C ALA A 119 5.98 -5.72 20.21
N GLU A 120 6.66 -5.60 19.07
CA GLU A 120 8.12 -5.60 19.05
C GLU A 120 8.67 -4.42 19.87
N PRO A 121 9.75 -4.64 20.66
CA PRO A 121 10.29 -3.60 21.53
C PRO A 121 10.66 -2.31 20.79
N GLU A 122 11.18 -2.41 19.57
CA GLU A 122 11.53 -1.26 18.74
C GLU A 122 10.32 -0.38 18.45
N ILE A 123 9.17 -0.97 18.16
CA ILE A 123 7.92 -0.24 17.91
C ILE A 123 7.49 0.52 19.17
N TRP A 124 7.46 -0.18 20.30
CA TRP A 124 7.04 0.42 21.55
C TRP A 124 7.96 1.57 22.00
N GLU A 125 9.26 1.42 21.89
CA GLU A 125 10.21 2.49 22.24
C GLU A 125 10.01 3.76 21.40
N GLN A 126 9.68 3.64 20.12
CA GLN A 126 9.39 4.79 19.26
C GLN A 126 8.07 5.46 19.65
N VAL A 127 7.01 4.67 19.85
CA VAL A 127 5.68 5.20 20.19
C VAL A 127 5.69 5.80 21.60
N LYS A 128 6.34 5.18 22.55
CA LYS A 128 6.51 5.67 23.92
C LYS A 128 7.28 7.01 23.99
N ALA A 129 8.12 7.28 22.98
CA ALA A 129 8.79 8.59 22.83
C ALA A 129 7.88 9.68 22.21
N GLY A 130 6.59 9.36 21.96
CA GLY A 130 5.62 10.28 21.37
C GLY A 130 5.64 10.35 19.86
N ASN A 131 6.30 9.42 19.19
CA ASN A 131 6.40 9.41 17.73
C ASN A 131 5.42 8.39 17.12
N ASP A 132 4.86 8.75 15.97
CA ASP A 132 4.21 7.76 15.11
C ASP A 132 5.26 6.78 14.56
N TYR A 133 4.89 5.51 14.44
CA TYR A 133 5.74 4.49 13.81
C TYR A 133 5.04 3.92 12.57
N LYS A 134 5.74 3.89 11.44
CA LYS A 134 5.26 3.24 10.21
C LYS A 134 6.35 2.36 9.62
N ALA A 135 5.98 1.18 9.18
CA ALA A 135 6.91 0.24 8.54
C ALA A 135 6.18 -0.69 7.57
N SER A 136 6.95 -1.30 6.67
CA SER A 136 6.52 -2.41 5.83
C SER A 136 7.25 -3.69 6.25
N GLY A 137 6.62 -4.85 6.02
CA GLY A 137 7.22 -6.14 6.30
C GLY A 137 7.20 -6.54 7.77
N VAL A 138 6.44 -5.85 8.61
CA VAL A 138 6.25 -6.26 10.01
C VAL A 138 5.47 -7.57 10.03
N GLU A 139 6.04 -8.58 10.67
CA GLU A 139 5.45 -9.91 10.73
C GLU A 139 4.49 -10.02 11.91
N ILE A 140 3.23 -10.37 11.61
CA ILE A 140 2.19 -10.61 12.60
C ILE A 140 1.52 -11.93 12.24
N GLN A 141 1.64 -12.94 13.13
CA GLN A 141 1.10 -14.29 12.91
C GLN A 141 1.52 -14.94 11.59
N GLY A 142 2.79 -14.75 11.19
CA GLY A 142 3.35 -15.32 9.95
C GLY A 142 3.02 -14.56 8.66
N GLU A 143 2.22 -13.50 8.74
CA GLU A 143 1.89 -12.62 7.61
C GLU A 143 2.62 -11.29 7.73
N LYS A 144 3.03 -10.72 6.59
CA LYS A 144 3.69 -9.41 6.54
C LYS A 144 2.68 -8.30 6.31
N TYR A 145 2.85 -7.19 7.02
CA TYR A 145 1.97 -6.03 7.00
C TYR A 145 2.69 -4.73 6.65
N TYR A 146 1.98 -3.82 6.01
CA TYR A 146 2.19 -2.38 6.13
C TYR A 146 1.50 -1.95 7.41
N VAL A 147 2.21 -1.26 8.30
CA VAL A 147 1.71 -0.93 9.64
C VAL A 147 1.83 0.55 9.95
N TYR A 148 0.91 1.05 10.75
CA TYR A 148 0.94 2.36 11.35
C TYR A 148 0.55 2.28 12.80
N TYR A 149 1.35 2.86 13.68
CA TYR A 149 1.10 2.98 15.12
C TYR A 149 1.15 4.45 15.50
N SER A 150 0.26 4.87 16.41
CA SER A 150 0.30 6.18 17.06
C SER A 150 0.12 6.04 18.56
N PRO A 151 0.70 6.96 19.35
CA PRO A 151 0.54 6.96 20.80
C PRO A 151 -0.90 7.32 21.18
N VAL A 152 -1.41 6.70 22.23
CA VAL A 152 -2.68 7.02 22.88
C VAL A 152 -2.36 7.72 24.21
N TYR A 153 -2.90 8.91 24.39
CA TYR A 153 -2.60 9.78 25.53
C TYR A 153 -3.73 9.82 26.55
N SER A 154 -3.34 9.94 27.84
CA SER A 154 -4.24 10.36 28.93
C SER A 154 -4.55 11.86 28.86
N ASP A 155 -5.47 12.33 29.69
CA ASP A 155 -5.75 13.74 29.84
C ASP A 155 -4.57 14.56 30.37
N ASP A 156 -3.70 13.92 31.16
CA ASP A 156 -2.47 14.51 31.68
C ASP A 156 -1.31 14.51 30.68
N GLY A 157 -1.53 13.97 29.47
CA GLY A 157 -0.54 13.91 28.40
C GLY A 157 0.44 12.74 28.52
N GLU A 158 0.20 11.81 29.42
CA GLU A 158 0.99 10.57 29.52
C GLU A 158 0.57 9.57 28.42
N ILE A 159 1.52 8.79 27.91
CA ILE A 159 1.24 7.75 26.91
C ILE A 159 0.78 6.49 27.61
N LEU A 160 -0.51 6.15 27.42
CA LEU A 160 -1.15 4.95 28.01
C LEU A 160 -0.93 3.70 27.21
N GLY A 161 -0.69 3.85 25.90
CA GLY A 161 -0.54 2.74 24.99
C GLY A 161 -0.40 3.23 23.55
N MET A 162 -0.84 2.42 22.60
CA MET A 162 -0.80 2.76 21.19
C MET A 162 -1.98 2.20 20.42
N ALA A 163 -2.43 2.96 19.45
CA ALA A 163 -3.38 2.52 18.43
C ALA A 163 -2.61 1.99 17.20
N PHE A 164 -3.13 0.96 16.58
CA PHE A 164 -2.55 0.30 15.41
C PHE A 164 -3.57 0.12 14.32
N SER A 165 -3.12 0.33 13.08
CA SER A 165 -3.79 -0.15 11.89
C SER A 165 -2.78 -0.79 10.96
N GLY A 166 -3.16 -1.88 10.31
CA GLY A 166 -2.30 -2.63 9.40
C GLY A 166 -3.07 -3.24 8.25
N GLU A 167 -2.41 -3.33 7.10
CA GLU A 167 -2.93 -3.99 5.91
C GLU A 167 -1.92 -5.03 5.44
N ARG A 168 -2.40 -6.22 5.04
CA ARG A 168 -1.50 -7.27 4.56
C ARG A 168 -0.68 -6.78 3.37
N GLN A 169 0.63 -6.97 3.45
CA GLN A 169 1.53 -6.54 2.39
C GLN A 169 1.20 -7.19 1.05
N SER A 170 0.80 -8.47 1.06
CA SER A 170 0.38 -9.19 -0.15
C SER A 170 -0.82 -8.54 -0.85
N THR A 171 -1.81 -8.03 -0.11
CA THR A 171 -2.97 -7.33 -0.67
C THR A 171 -2.56 -6.03 -1.36
N VAL A 172 -1.73 -5.22 -0.68
CA VAL A 172 -1.23 -3.95 -1.23
C VAL A 172 -0.34 -4.19 -2.43
N ASP A 173 0.64 -5.09 -2.32
CA ASP A 173 1.59 -5.38 -3.40
C ASP A 173 0.89 -5.95 -4.64
N ASN A 174 -0.13 -6.79 -4.48
CA ASN A 174 -0.94 -7.29 -5.59
C ASN A 174 -1.74 -6.18 -6.28
N SER A 175 -2.31 -5.25 -5.51
CA SER A 175 -3.03 -4.08 -6.04
C SER A 175 -2.10 -3.16 -6.83
N VAL A 176 -0.89 -2.92 -6.29
CA VAL A 176 0.17 -2.16 -6.96
C VAL A 176 0.59 -2.87 -8.26
N ALA A 177 0.89 -4.18 -8.19
CA ALA A 177 1.29 -4.96 -9.36
C ALA A 177 0.21 -4.97 -10.45
N GLY A 178 -1.07 -5.13 -10.09
CA GLY A 178 -2.19 -5.06 -11.03
C GLY A 178 -2.29 -3.71 -11.73
N THR A 179 -2.13 -2.61 -10.99
CA THR A 179 -2.15 -1.25 -11.54
C THR A 179 -0.99 -1.02 -12.51
N LEU A 180 0.22 -1.46 -12.13
CA LEU A 180 1.40 -1.37 -13.00
C LEU A 180 1.24 -2.22 -14.27
N MET A 181 0.71 -3.44 -14.15
CA MET A 181 0.46 -4.31 -15.29
C MET A 181 -0.51 -3.66 -16.29
N ASN A 182 -1.60 -3.05 -15.82
CA ASN A 182 -2.53 -2.31 -16.68
C ASN A 182 -1.84 -1.14 -17.40
N LEU A 183 -0.96 -0.40 -16.71
CA LEU A 183 -0.18 0.67 -17.31
C LEU A 183 0.71 0.15 -18.45
N PHE A 184 1.41 -0.97 -18.26
CA PHE A 184 2.25 -1.59 -19.29
C PHE A 184 1.44 -2.12 -20.47
N ILE A 185 0.26 -2.71 -20.23
CA ILE A 185 -0.64 -3.17 -21.30
C ILE A 185 -1.10 -1.99 -22.15
N ILE A 186 -1.57 -0.90 -21.53
CA ILE A 186 -2.01 0.30 -22.24
C ILE A 186 -0.87 0.90 -23.07
N SER A 187 0.32 1.00 -22.47
CA SER A 187 1.52 1.50 -23.18
C SER A 187 1.89 0.62 -24.36
N GLY A 188 1.80 -0.71 -24.20
CA GLY A 188 2.06 -1.68 -25.26
C GLY A 188 1.05 -1.56 -26.43
N VAL A 189 -0.24 -1.42 -26.11
CA VAL A 189 -1.29 -1.22 -27.12
C VAL A 189 -1.05 0.09 -27.90
N LEU A 190 -0.74 1.17 -27.19
CA LEU A 190 -0.43 2.47 -27.84
C LEU A 190 0.77 2.35 -28.77
N LEU A 191 1.81 1.62 -28.36
CA LEU A 191 3.00 1.40 -29.16
C LEU A 191 2.67 0.62 -30.45
N VAL A 192 1.86 -0.46 -30.34
CA VAL A 192 1.41 -1.23 -31.52
C VAL A 192 0.57 -0.39 -32.46
N LEU A 193 -0.33 0.44 -31.93
CA LEU A 193 -1.14 1.34 -32.74
C LEU A 193 -0.27 2.38 -33.46
N CYS A 194 0.72 2.98 -32.78
CA CYS A 194 1.65 3.92 -33.41
C CYS A 194 2.44 3.29 -34.56
N VAL A 195 2.89 2.04 -34.40
CA VAL A 195 3.61 1.32 -35.44
C VAL A 195 2.67 0.84 -36.56
N GLY A 196 1.42 0.49 -36.25
CA GLY A 196 0.45 0.00 -37.23
C GLY A 196 -0.19 1.07 -38.11
N ILE A 197 -0.17 2.36 -37.70
CA ILE A 197 -0.71 3.49 -38.45
C ILE A 197 0.32 4.09 -39.41
N MET A 198 1.61 3.80 -39.23
CA MET A 198 2.71 4.20 -40.10
C MET A 198 2.95 3.21 -41.26
#